data_6f6873bdd8d486090c68c7ad04f1eebc
#
_entry.id   6f6873bdd8d486090c68c7ad04f1eebc
#
_cell.length_a   1.000
_cell.length_b   1.000
_cell.length_c   1.000
_cell.angle_alpha   90.00
_cell.angle_beta   90.00
_cell.angle_gamma   90.00
#
_symmetry.space_group_name_H-M   'P 1'
#
loop_
_entity.id
_entity.type
_entity.pdbx_description
1 polymer ?
#
loop_
_entity_poly.entity_id
_entity_poly.type
_entity_poly.pdbx_seq_one_letter_code
_entity_poly.pdbx_strand_id
1 'polypeptide(L)'
;MSGFIPNFPHDGVVTVNRVILKPEYTVDDLQERVAVLCENVKTYHSETGFVGGLVALNTGNISNEGSTIGQAVESDLKGKEALIITFWNSFEDHEASHRSETFQPLFQEVIEVCENGNEEIAYDMLWSGKAYDEEQAKAAKEAKAKHAA
;
A
#
# COMPACT_ATOMS: atom_id res chain seq x y z
N MET A 1 12.19 5.38 -12.23
CA MET A 1 10.72 5.34 -12.05
C MET A 1 10.30 6.33 -11.01
N SER A 2 9.30 7.13 -11.28
CA SER A 2 8.71 8.00 -10.29
C SER A 2 7.76 7.18 -9.42
N GLY A 3 7.93 7.28 -8.11
CA GLY A 3 6.96 6.75 -7.16
C GLY A 3 5.68 7.58 -7.18
N PHE A 4 4.69 7.13 -6.44
CA PHE A 4 3.42 7.81 -6.32
C PHE A 4 3.09 8.02 -4.84
N ILE A 5 2.65 9.22 -4.52
CA ILE A 5 2.12 9.55 -3.20
C ILE A 5 0.65 9.90 -3.41
N PRO A 6 -0.27 9.14 -2.84
CA PRO A 6 -1.69 9.42 -3.02
C PRO A 6 -2.07 10.74 -2.36
N ASN A 7 -2.87 11.53 -3.06
CA ASN A 7 -3.48 12.73 -2.53
C ASN A 7 -4.98 12.50 -2.43
N PHE A 8 -5.47 12.26 -1.23
CA PHE A 8 -6.87 11.99 -0.98
C PHE A 8 -7.33 12.62 0.32
N PRO A 9 -8.65 12.85 0.50
CA PRO A 9 -9.17 13.56 1.65
C PRO A 9 -8.97 12.79 2.96
N HIS A 10 -8.99 13.49 4.09
CA HIS A 10 -8.83 12.91 5.42
C HIS A 10 -9.91 11.89 5.80
N ASP A 11 -11.07 11.95 5.15
CA ASP A 11 -12.14 10.96 5.31
C ASP A 11 -12.02 9.78 4.35
N GLY A 12 -10.91 9.71 3.62
CA GLY A 12 -10.60 8.60 2.74
C GLY A 12 -10.31 7.31 3.49
N VAL A 13 -10.32 6.21 2.76
CA VAL A 13 -10.12 4.86 3.28
C VAL A 13 -8.90 4.21 2.64
N VAL A 14 -8.10 3.56 3.47
CA VAL A 14 -6.98 2.71 3.02
C VAL A 14 -7.37 1.27 3.28
N THR A 15 -7.31 0.43 2.26
CA THR A 15 -7.47 -1.01 2.45
C THR A 15 -6.11 -1.69 2.39
N VAL A 16 -5.89 -2.63 3.28
CA VAL A 16 -4.67 -3.42 3.36
C VAL A 16 -5.04 -4.89 3.23
N ASN A 17 -4.64 -5.49 2.14
CA ASN A 17 -4.78 -6.92 1.92
C ASN A 17 -3.42 -7.58 2.20
N ARG A 18 -3.37 -8.42 3.22
CA ARG A 18 -2.17 -9.16 3.58
C ARG A 18 -2.15 -10.47 2.81
N VAL A 19 -1.06 -10.71 2.09
CA VAL A 19 -0.87 -11.89 1.26
C VAL A 19 0.30 -12.70 1.78
N ILE A 20 0.08 -13.99 1.98
CA ILE A 20 1.16 -14.96 2.18
C ILE A 20 1.20 -15.83 0.92
N LEU A 21 2.33 -15.77 0.21
CA LEU A 21 2.48 -16.49 -1.05
C LEU A 21 2.57 -18.00 -0.81
N LYS A 22 1.85 -18.76 -1.63
CA LYS A 22 2.03 -20.20 -1.70
C LYS A 22 3.44 -20.54 -2.18
N PRO A 23 4.03 -21.67 -1.76
CA PRO A 23 5.41 -22.03 -2.11
C PRO A 23 5.72 -22.09 -3.61
N GLU A 24 4.71 -22.45 -4.42
CA GLU A 24 4.85 -22.56 -5.88
C GLU A 24 4.79 -21.25 -6.65
N TYR A 25 4.44 -20.13 -5.98
CA TYR A 25 4.34 -18.83 -6.59
C TYR A 25 5.42 -17.87 -6.08
N THR A 26 5.77 -16.91 -6.92
CA THR A 26 6.73 -15.84 -6.60
C THR A 26 6.02 -14.49 -6.45
N VAL A 27 6.73 -13.50 -5.94
CA VAL A 27 6.19 -12.14 -5.87
C VAL A 27 5.91 -11.57 -7.26
N ASP A 28 6.65 -12.01 -8.28
CA ASP A 28 6.41 -11.58 -9.66
C ASP A 28 5.03 -12.06 -10.15
N ASP A 29 4.65 -13.28 -9.80
CA ASP A 29 3.32 -13.82 -10.10
C ASP A 29 2.21 -12.96 -9.46
N LEU A 30 2.42 -12.53 -8.23
CA LEU A 30 1.50 -11.64 -7.53
C LEU A 30 1.43 -10.27 -8.20
N GLN A 31 2.58 -9.67 -8.48
CA GLN A 31 2.64 -8.34 -9.10
C GLN A 31 1.94 -8.31 -10.45
N GLU A 32 2.13 -9.32 -11.28
CA GLU A 32 1.50 -9.43 -12.58
C GLU A 32 -0.02 -9.45 -12.48
N ARG A 33 -0.55 -10.26 -11.55
CA ARG A 33 -2.00 -10.39 -11.33
C ARG A 33 -2.61 -9.13 -10.72
N VAL A 34 -1.93 -8.52 -9.75
CA VAL A 34 -2.37 -7.26 -9.15
C VAL A 34 -2.34 -6.12 -10.16
N ALA A 35 -1.34 -6.09 -11.05
CA ALA A 35 -1.26 -5.07 -12.10
C ALA A 35 -2.48 -5.15 -13.04
N VAL A 36 -2.87 -6.34 -13.46
CA VAL A 36 -4.06 -6.56 -14.31
C VAL A 36 -5.33 -6.15 -13.55
N LEU A 37 -5.46 -6.56 -12.29
CA LEU A 37 -6.59 -6.19 -11.45
C LEU A 37 -6.67 -4.67 -11.25
N CYS A 38 -5.55 -4.03 -10.95
CA CYS A 38 -5.47 -2.59 -10.74
C CYS A 38 -5.84 -1.81 -12.01
N GLU A 39 -5.42 -2.28 -13.18
CA GLU A 39 -5.80 -1.65 -14.45
C GLU A 39 -7.30 -1.74 -14.68
N ASN A 40 -7.92 -2.85 -14.32
CA ASN A 40 -9.38 -3.00 -14.35
C ASN A 40 -10.07 -2.01 -13.42
N VAL A 41 -9.62 -1.94 -12.16
CA VAL A 41 -10.18 -1.03 -11.16
C VAL A 41 -9.99 0.42 -11.60
N LYS A 42 -8.84 0.77 -12.11
CA LYS A 42 -8.56 2.09 -12.63
C LYS A 42 -9.50 2.47 -13.78
N THR A 43 -9.75 1.54 -14.68
CA THR A 43 -10.61 1.77 -15.85
C THR A 43 -12.07 2.01 -15.45
N TYR A 44 -12.59 1.24 -14.52
CA TYR A 44 -14.00 1.23 -14.19
C TYR A 44 -14.39 1.99 -12.92
N HIS A 45 -13.42 2.31 -12.05
CA HIS A 45 -13.71 2.87 -10.72
C HIS A 45 -12.93 4.13 -10.34
N SER A 46 -12.08 4.67 -11.22
CA SER A 46 -11.38 5.94 -10.92
C SER A 46 -12.34 7.12 -10.77
N GLU A 47 -13.43 7.14 -11.52
CA GLU A 47 -14.47 8.17 -11.39
C GLU A 47 -15.38 7.94 -10.19
N THR A 48 -15.35 6.74 -9.60
CA THR A 48 -16.21 6.33 -8.50
C THR A 48 -15.46 6.08 -7.20
N GLY A 49 -14.30 6.72 -7.03
CA GLY A 49 -13.63 6.79 -5.75
C GLY A 49 -12.30 6.04 -5.61
N PHE A 50 -11.87 5.29 -6.62
CA PHE A 50 -10.52 4.68 -6.58
C PHE A 50 -9.44 5.75 -6.77
N VAL A 51 -8.50 5.83 -5.83
CA VAL A 51 -7.42 6.82 -5.86
C VAL A 51 -6.10 6.21 -6.35
N GLY A 52 -5.79 5.01 -5.93
CA GLY A 52 -4.57 4.34 -6.34
C GLY A 52 -4.24 3.13 -5.47
N GLY A 53 -3.14 2.48 -5.76
CA GLY A 53 -2.71 1.32 -5.00
C GLY A 53 -1.22 1.05 -5.14
N LEU A 54 -0.72 0.16 -4.30
CA LEU A 54 0.66 -0.30 -4.33
C LEU A 54 0.76 -1.74 -3.81
N VAL A 55 1.86 -2.39 -4.15
CA VAL A 55 2.25 -3.68 -3.59
C VAL A 55 3.57 -3.48 -2.87
N ALA A 56 3.67 -3.98 -1.65
CA ALA A 56 4.90 -3.95 -0.86
C ALA A 56 5.27 -5.36 -0.43
N LEU A 57 6.55 -5.68 -0.46
CA LEU A 57 7.07 -6.99 -0.10
C LEU A 57 7.79 -6.91 1.26
N ASN A 58 7.57 -7.90 2.11
CA ASN A 58 8.31 -8.03 3.36
C ASN A 58 9.80 -8.22 3.06
N THR A 59 10.63 -7.24 3.46
CA THR A 59 12.07 -7.25 3.24
C THR A 59 12.82 -8.20 4.17
N GLY A 60 12.15 -8.70 5.20
CA GLY A 60 12.77 -9.45 6.28
C GLY A 60 13.24 -8.57 7.43
N ASN A 61 13.38 -7.27 7.24
CA ASN A 61 13.87 -6.37 8.26
C ASN A 61 12.75 -5.96 9.23
N ILE A 62 12.93 -6.30 10.49
CA ILE A 62 12.05 -5.82 11.56
C ILE A 62 12.75 -4.63 12.22
N SER A 63 12.09 -3.47 12.18
CA SER A 63 12.64 -2.27 12.82
C SER A 63 12.77 -2.46 14.33
N ASN A 64 13.89 -2.06 14.88
CA ASN A 64 14.17 -2.11 16.30
C ASN A 64 13.87 -0.78 17.01
N GLU A 65 12.88 -0.10 16.55
CA GLU A 65 12.23 1.11 17.08
C GLU A 65 13.07 1.97 18.05
N GLY A 66 14.07 2.66 17.52
CA GLY A 66 14.86 3.61 18.31
C GLY A 66 15.90 3.01 19.23
N SER A 67 16.14 1.70 19.18
CA SER A 67 17.32 1.14 19.83
C SER A 67 18.58 1.62 19.12
N THR A 68 19.45 2.30 19.85
CA THR A 68 20.74 2.75 19.34
C THR A 68 21.69 1.59 19.00
N ILE A 69 21.32 0.38 19.38
CA ILE A 69 22.09 -0.84 19.14
C ILE A 69 21.61 -1.55 17.86
N GLY A 70 20.57 -1.02 17.23
CA GLY A 70 20.08 -1.21 15.87
C GLY A 70 20.37 -2.51 15.14
N GLN A 71 20.16 -3.67 15.75
CA GLN A 71 20.11 -4.91 14.98
C GLN A 71 18.68 -5.18 14.57
N ALA A 72 18.41 -5.04 13.28
CA ALA A 72 17.17 -5.51 12.72
C ALA A 72 17.05 -7.02 12.92
N VAL A 73 15.94 -7.44 13.49
CA VAL A 73 15.58 -8.85 13.57
C VAL A 73 15.03 -9.25 12.21
N GLU A 74 15.36 -10.43 11.72
CA GLU A 74 14.86 -10.92 10.45
C GLU A 74 13.49 -11.58 10.63
N SER A 75 12.53 -11.20 9.79
CA SER A 75 11.21 -11.82 9.76
C SER A 75 11.25 -13.17 9.03
N ASP A 76 10.57 -14.18 9.59
CA ASP A 76 10.39 -15.49 8.97
C ASP A 76 9.61 -15.43 7.66
N LEU A 77 8.91 -14.32 7.43
CA LEU A 77 8.09 -14.09 6.23
C LEU A 77 8.80 -13.27 5.16
N LYS A 78 10.10 -13.10 5.27
CA LYS A 78 10.93 -12.42 4.25
C LYS A 78 10.68 -13.00 2.86
N GLY A 79 10.28 -12.14 1.93
CA GLY A 79 10.02 -12.55 0.54
C GLY A 79 8.77 -13.41 0.35
N LYS A 80 8.02 -13.72 1.41
CA LYS A 80 6.82 -14.55 1.39
C LYS A 80 5.54 -13.79 1.69
N GLU A 81 5.64 -12.72 2.45
CA GLU A 81 4.52 -11.86 2.79
C GLU A 81 4.56 -10.59 1.96
N ALA A 82 3.43 -10.23 1.39
CA ALA A 82 3.25 -8.97 0.67
C ALA A 82 1.99 -8.26 1.18
N LEU A 83 1.94 -6.96 0.95
CA LEU A 83 0.76 -6.15 1.22
C LEU A 83 0.27 -5.55 -0.10
N ILE A 84 -1.02 -5.66 -0.36
CA ILE A 84 -1.69 -4.92 -1.40
C ILE A 84 -2.43 -3.79 -0.69
N ILE A 85 -2.03 -2.56 -0.96
CA ILE A 85 -2.60 -1.39 -0.29
C ILE A 85 -3.31 -0.55 -1.34
N THR A 86 -4.60 -0.26 -1.11
CA THR A 86 -5.39 0.57 -2.03
C THR A 86 -6.01 1.75 -1.28
N PHE A 87 -6.20 2.84 -2.02
CA PHE A 87 -6.67 4.11 -1.49
C PHE A 87 -7.99 4.47 -2.17
N TRP A 88 -9.00 4.82 -1.37
CA TRP A 88 -10.37 5.05 -1.82
C TRP A 88 -10.95 6.30 -1.15
N ASN A 89 -11.88 6.95 -1.83
CA ASN A 89 -12.61 8.06 -1.23
C ASN A 89 -13.54 7.59 -0.10
N SER A 90 -14.08 6.38 -0.22
CA SER A 90 -14.95 5.78 0.81
C SER A 90 -14.88 4.25 0.78
N PHE A 91 -15.28 3.62 1.87
CA PHE A 91 -15.41 2.16 1.93
C PHE A 91 -16.51 1.65 1.00
N GLU A 92 -17.57 2.41 0.81
CA GLU A 92 -18.65 2.05 -0.10
C GLU A 92 -18.18 1.96 -1.55
N ASP A 93 -17.31 2.87 -1.97
CA ASP A 93 -16.71 2.86 -3.30
C ASP A 93 -15.83 1.63 -3.50
N HIS A 94 -15.04 1.26 -2.48
CA HIS A 94 -14.25 0.04 -2.48
C HIS A 94 -15.14 -1.20 -2.64
N GLU A 95 -16.18 -1.32 -1.83
CA GLU A 95 -17.11 -2.45 -1.88
C GLU A 95 -17.85 -2.52 -3.23
N ALA A 96 -18.17 -1.38 -3.83
CA ALA A 96 -18.81 -1.33 -5.14
C ALA A 96 -17.93 -1.95 -6.23
N SER A 97 -16.60 -1.78 -6.14
CA SER A 97 -15.67 -2.38 -7.09
C SER A 97 -15.71 -3.92 -7.03
N HIS A 98 -15.87 -4.48 -5.83
CA HIS A 98 -15.93 -5.93 -5.62
C HIS A 98 -17.18 -6.59 -6.24
N ARG A 99 -18.22 -5.81 -6.48
CA ARG A 99 -19.46 -6.29 -7.11
C ARG A 99 -19.41 -6.29 -8.64
N SER A 100 -18.37 -5.73 -9.21
CA SER A 100 -18.18 -5.66 -10.65
C SER A 100 -17.93 -7.05 -11.24
N GLU A 101 -18.63 -7.41 -12.30
CA GLU A 101 -18.45 -8.68 -13.00
C GLU A 101 -17.06 -8.84 -13.60
N THR A 102 -16.41 -7.73 -13.96
CA THR A 102 -15.06 -7.74 -14.51
C THR A 102 -14.00 -7.89 -13.42
N PHE A 103 -14.30 -7.50 -12.19
CA PHE A 103 -13.39 -7.59 -11.06
C PHE A 103 -13.25 -9.03 -10.55
N GLN A 104 -14.35 -9.74 -10.40
CA GLN A 104 -14.38 -11.04 -9.74
C GLN A 104 -13.40 -12.08 -10.31
N PRO A 105 -13.33 -12.31 -11.61
CA PRO A 105 -12.38 -13.29 -12.16
C PRO A 105 -10.93 -12.92 -11.91
N LEU A 106 -10.60 -11.63 -12.00
CA LEU A 106 -9.23 -11.13 -11.79
C LEU A 106 -8.83 -11.23 -10.32
N PHE A 107 -9.77 -10.95 -9.42
CA PHE A 107 -9.54 -11.11 -7.99
C PHE A 107 -9.31 -12.57 -7.60
N GLN A 108 -10.02 -13.49 -8.21
CA GLN A 108 -9.80 -14.93 -7.99
C GLN A 108 -8.40 -15.37 -8.41
N GLU A 109 -7.86 -14.80 -9.48
CA GLU A 109 -6.47 -15.06 -9.90
C GLU A 109 -5.46 -14.57 -8.85
N VAL A 110 -5.75 -13.44 -8.18
CA VAL A 110 -4.92 -12.96 -7.07
C VAL A 110 -5.03 -13.92 -5.87
N ILE A 111 -6.25 -14.32 -5.50
CA ILE A 111 -6.47 -15.25 -4.39
C ILE A 111 -5.78 -16.61 -4.62
N GLU A 112 -5.67 -17.05 -5.84
CA GLU A 112 -5.01 -18.31 -6.20
C GLU A 112 -3.57 -18.41 -5.72
N VAL A 113 -2.84 -17.30 -5.71
CA VAL A 113 -1.44 -17.27 -5.25
C VAL A 113 -1.31 -17.12 -3.73
N CYS A 114 -2.41 -16.87 -3.03
CA CYS A 114 -2.42 -16.59 -1.60
C CYS A 114 -2.69 -17.86 -0.78
N GLU A 115 -1.77 -18.20 0.12
CA GLU A 115 -1.96 -19.30 1.07
C GLU A 115 -3.06 -18.99 2.09
N ASN A 116 -3.13 -17.72 2.53
CA ASN A 116 -4.08 -17.26 3.55
C ASN A 116 -5.44 -16.80 2.99
N GLY A 117 -5.67 -16.96 1.67
CA GLY A 117 -6.90 -16.50 1.04
C GLY A 117 -7.03 -14.97 1.02
N ASN A 118 -8.23 -14.47 1.22
CA ASN A 118 -8.48 -13.03 1.28
C ASN A 118 -8.47 -12.54 2.73
N GLU A 119 -7.49 -11.70 3.06
CA GLU A 119 -7.32 -11.10 4.38
C GLU A 119 -7.15 -9.58 4.20
N GLU A 120 -8.27 -8.91 3.97
CA GLU A 120 -8.31 -7.47 3.72
C GLU A 120 -8.99 -6.71 4.85
N ILE A 121 -8.34 -5.65 5.30
CA ILE A 121 -8.87 -4.76 6.35
C ILE A 121 -8.90 -3.33 5.82
N ALA A 122 -10.01 -2.65 6.08
CA ALA A 122 -10.16 -1.22 5.76
C ALA A 122 -9.80 -0.37 6.98
N TYR A 123 -9.10 0.74 6.73
CA TYR A 123 -8.68 1.69 7.75
C TYR A 123 -9.11 3.09 7.34
N ASP A 124 -9.66 3.84 8.29
CA ASP A 124 -9.94 5.26 8.06
C ASP A 124 -8.62 6.04 8.05
N MET A 125 -8.48 6.96 7.10
CA MET A 125 -7.34 7.85 7.07
C MET A 125 -7.52 8.99 8.08
N LEU A 126 -6.67 9.02 9.10
CA LEU A 126 -6.74 10.04 10.14
C LEU A 126 -5.73 11.17 9.96
N TRP A 127 -4.56 10.84 9.43
CA TRP A 127 -3.47 11.81 9.26
C TRP A 127 -2.59 11.39 8.08
N SER A 128 -2.12 12.37 7.35
CA SER A 128 -1.13 12.14 6.30
C SER A 128 -0.12 13.29 6.29
N GLY A 129 1.09 12.97 5.91
CA GLY A 129 2.15 13.95 5.80
C GLY A 129 3.16 13.54 4.74
N LYS A 130 3.89 14.50 4.25
CA LYS A 130 4.99 14.27 3.31
C LYS A 130 6.23 15.02 3.78
N ALA A 131 7.39 14.58 3.30
CA ALA A 131 8.63 15.30 3.53
C ALA A 131 8.55 16.70 2.91
N TYR A 132 9.34 17.62 3.44
CA TYR A 132 9.47 18.95 2.83
C TYR A 132 10.00 18.85 1.40
N ASP A 133 9.50 19.69 0.52
CA ASP A 133 10.16 19.97 -0.74
C ASP A 133 11.45 20.79 -0.48
N GLU A 134 12.24 21.06 -1.53
CA GLU A 134 13.52 21.76 -1.37
C GLU A 134 13.37 23.14 -0.71
N GLU A 135 12.34 23.89 -1.07
CA GLU A 135 12.08 25.22 -0.54
C GLU A 135 11.67 25.17 0.93
N GLN A 136 10.76 24.27 1.28
CA GLN A 136 10.33 24.04 2.65
C GLN A 136 11.48 23.54 3.53
N ALA A 137 12.31 22.62 3.01
CA ALA A 137 13.47 22.09 3.71
C ALA A 137 14.50 23.20 4.02
N LYS A 138 14.73 24.11 3.07
CA LYS A 138 15.60 25.27 3.25
C LYS A 138 15.06 26.20 4.35
N ALA A 139 13.78 26.53 4.29
CA ALA A 139 13.14 27.39 5.30
C ALA A 139 13.21 26.77 6.71
N ALA A 140 12.97 25.46 6.83
CA ALA A 140 13.06 24.74 8.10
C ALA A 140 14.49 24.75 8.65
N LYS A 141 15.49 24.58 7.80
CA LYS A 141 16.90 24.60 8.18
C LYS A 141 17.32 25.98 8.66
N GLU A 142 16.89 27.04 7.98
CA GLU A 142 17.16 28.43 8.39
C GLU A 142 16.49 28.78 9.73
N ALA A 143 15.26 28.30 9.96
CA ALA A 143 14.55 28.47 11.22
C ALA A 143 15.29 27.78 12.37
N LYS A 144 15.80 26.55 12.17
CA LYS A 144 16.60 25.84 13.16
C LYS A 144 17.90 26.60 13.50
N ALA A 145 18.58 27.14 12.51
CA ALA A 145 19.81 27.89 12.70
C ALA A 145 19.59 29.16 13.56
N LYS A 146 18.46 29.87 13.36
CA LYS A 146 18.07 31.01 14.18
C LYS A 146 17.79 30.67 15.63
N HIS A 147 17.23 29.51 15.91
CA HIS A 147 16.94 29.09 17.27
C HIS A 147 18.16 28.49 18.00
N ALA A 148 19.17 28.06 17.28
CA ALA A 148 20.41 27.49 17.84
C ALA A 148 21.47 28.57 18.16
N ALA A 149 21.28 29.81 17.71
CA ALA A 149 22.21 30.91 17.93
C ALA A 149 21.99 31.61 19.28
#